data_bc68514094c87c88af19e3692f47afdc
#
_entry.id   bc68514094c87c88af19e3692f47afdc
#
_cell.length_a   1.000
_cell.length_b   1.000
_cell.length_c   1.000
_cell.angle_alpha   90.00
_cell.angle_beta   90.00
_cell.angle_gamma   90.00
#
_symmetry.space_group_name_H-M   'P 1'
#
loop_
_entity.id
_entity.type
_entity.pdbx_description
1 polymer ?
#
loop_
_entity_poly.entity_id
_entity_poly.type
_entity_poly.pdbx_seq_one_letter_code
_entity_poly.pdbx_strand_id
1 'polypeptide(L)'
;MFAQVIQGRTSDAEGLRAAMDRWTQELAPGAVGWLGSTGGVTDDGRFVAVARFESAEAADRNAQRPEQTRWWEETQRLFDGEVTFRDSEDVTVDIQGEPDRAGFVQVMQGRVTDPDRAKQLMQQIPADAMASFRPDVLGSVSIGHDNGEWTQVIYFTSEAEAREGERKDAPPEMRAAMEEMGKLSVGETDFLDLRQPMLQSPS
;
A
#
# COMPACT_ATOMS: atom_id res chain seq x y z
N MET A 1 -14.87 2.45 0.85
CA MET A 1 -13.79 1.46 0.66
C MET A 1 -13.11 1.26 1.99
N PHE A 2 -12.68 0.06 2.27
CA PHE A 2 -11.96 -0.30 3.49
C PHE A 2 -10.60 -0.89 3.12
N ALA A 3 -9.57 -0.59 3.89
CA ALA A 3 -8.25 -1.18 3.77
C ALA A 3 -7.73 -1.67 5.12
N GLN A 4 -7.06 -2.82 5.08
CA GLN A 4 -6.31 -3.36 6.20
C GLN A 4 -4.83 -3.38 5.86
N VAL A 5 -4.02 -2.69 6.64
CA VAL A 5 -2.55 -2.72 6.56
C VAL A 5 -2.04 -3.78 7.54
N ILE A 6 -1.30 -4.76 7.02
CA ILE A 6 -0.77 -5.90 7.75
C ILE A 6 0.74 -5.78 7.77
N GLN A 7 1.37 -5.84 8.92
CA GLN A 7 2.82 -5.70 9.04
C GLN A 7 3.42 -6.73 10.00
N GLY A 8 4.62 -7.18 9.68
CA GLY A 8 5.37 -8.12 10.51
C GLY A 8 6.81 -8.24 10.05
N ARG A 9 7.51 -9.21 10.56
CA ARG A 9 8.86 -9.58 10.09
C ARG A 9 8.87 -11.04 9.71
N THR A 10 9.71 -11.39 8.75
CA THR A 10 9.88 -12.78 8.32
C THR A 10 11.30 -13.03 7.86
N SER A 11 11.78 -14.22 8.13
CA SER A 11 12.98 -14.80 7.50
C SER A 11 12.63 -15.75 6.34
N ASP A 12 11.33 -16.00 6.09
CA ASP A 12 10.81 -16.87 5.03
C ASP A 12 9.92 -16.12 4.02
N ALA A 13 10.54 -15.26 3.22
CA ALA A 13 9.85 -14.48 2.20
C ALA A 13 9.22 -15.36 1.10
N GLU A 14 9.85 -16.49 0.76
CA GLU A 14 9.33 -17.43 -0.24
C GLU A 14 8.09 -18.17 0.27
N GLY A 15 8.11 -18.62 1.52
CA GLY A 15 6.96 -19.23 2.18
C GLY A 15 5.77 -18.29 2.27
N LEU A 16 5.99 -17.01 2.62
CA LEU A 16 4.93 -16.00 2.61
C LEU A 16 4.36 -15.77 1.21
N ARG A 17 5.21 -15.68 0.19
CA ARG A 17 4.74 -15.55 -1.21
C ARG A 17 3.86 -16.72 -1.59
N ALA A 18 4.31 -17.94 -1.33
CA ALA A 18 3.54 -19.15 -1.62
C ALA A 18 2.19 -19.20 -0.87
N ALA A 19 2.16 -18.69 0.38
CA ALA A 19 0.91 -18.59 1.15
C ALA A 19 -0.06 -17.58 0.53
N MET A 20 0.43 -16.41 0.05
CA MET A 20 -0.38 -15.41 -0.62
C MET A 20 -0.92 -15.91 -1.97
N ASP A 21 -0.08 -16.60 -2.75
CA ASP A 21 -0.49 -17.18 -4.03
C ASP A 21 -1.57 -18.26 -3.83
N ARG A 22 -1.42 -19.11 -2.80
CA ARG A 22 -2.44 -20.07 -2.40
C ARG A 22 -3.75 -19.38 -2.00
N TRP A 23 -3.68 -18.31 -1.23
CA TRP A 23 -4.87 -17.53 -0.86
C TRP A 23 -5.62 -17.03 -2.08
N THR A 24 -4.89 -16.47 -3.04
CA THR A 24 -5.48 -15.97 -4.29
C THR A 24 -6.18 -17.07 -5.09
N GLN A 25 -5.59 -18.26 -5.15
CA GLN A 25 -6.13 -19.39 -5.91
C GLN A 25 -7.32 -20.05 -5.21
N GLU A 26 -7.24 -20.25 -3.90
CA GLU A 26 -8.18 -21.08 -3.16
C GLU A 26 -9.25 -20.28 -2.40
N LEU A 27 -8.91 -19.09 -1.89
CA LEU A 27 -9.76 -18.33 -0.98
C LEU A 27 -10.37 -17.08 -1.62
N ALA A 28 -9.65 -16.41 -2.49
CA ALA A 28 -10.10 -15.17 -3.12
C ALA A 28 -11.44 -15.32 -3.86
N PRO A 29 -11.76 -16.43 -4.56
CA PRO A 29 -13.05 -16.58 -5.21
C PRO A 29 -14.25 -16.51 -4.27
N GLY A 30 -14.06 -16.82 -3.00
CA GLY A 30 -15.09 -16.74 -1.95
C GLY A 30 -15.06 -15.44 -1.14
N ALA A 31 -14.08 -14.57 -1.36
CA ALA A 31 -13.91 -13.30 -0.64
C ALA A 31 -14.77 -12.19 -1.28
N VAL A 32 -16.07 -12.24 -1.06
CA VAL A 32 -17.03 -11.29 -1.65
C VAL A 32 -16.74 -9.87 -1.16
N GLY A 33 -16.56 -8.95 -2.12
CA GLY A 33 -16.22 -7.56 -1.85
C GLY A 33 -14.73 -7.29 -1.65
N TRP A 34 -13.85 -8.29 -1.84
CA TRP A 34 -12.42 -8.06 -1.92
C TRP A 34 -12.06 -7.36 -3.25
N LEU A 35 -11.23 -6.30 -3.16
CA LEU A 35 -10.87 -5.42 -4.28
C LEU A 35 -9.41 -5.58 -4.72
N GLY A 36 -8.66 -6.43 -4.05
CA GLY A 36 -7.25 -6.67 -4.33
C GLY A 36 -6.35 -6.50 -3.11
N SER A 37 -5.14 -7.03 -3.23
CA SER A 37 -4.10 -6.91 -2.22
C SER A 37 -2.76 -6.60 -2.86
N THR A 38 -1.97 -5.78 -2.18
CA THR A 38 -0.59 -5.48 -2.53
C THR A 38 0.28 -5.72 -1.32
N GLY A 39 1.35 -6.47 -1.47
CA GLY A 39 2.27 -6.71 -0.35
C GLY A 39 3.63 -7.16 -0.82
N GLY A 40 4.50 -7.44 0.13
CA GLY A 40 5.84 -7.96 -0.12
C GLY A 40 6.71 -7.95 1.11
N VAL A 41 7.93 -8.42 0.92
CA VAL A 41 8.97 -8.43 1.95
C VAL A 41 10.13 -7.56 1.46
N THR A 42 10.59 -6.66 2.30
CA THR A 42 11.78 -5.85 2.05
C THR A 42 13.06 -6.67 2.23
N ASP A 43 14.20 -6.18 1.75
CA ASP A 43 15.47 -6.89 1.86
C ASP A 43 15.92 -7.14 3.31
N ASP A 44 15.45 -6.31 4.27
CA ASP A 44 15.71 -6.46 5.70
C ASP A 44 14.67 -7.32 6.44
N GLY A 45 13.79 -8.00 5.70
CA GLY A 45 12.80 -8.95 6.24
C GLY A 45 11.55 -8.32 6.83
N ARG A 46 11.25 -7.04 6.56
CA ARG A 46 9.97 -6.44 6.94
C ARG A 46 8.91 -6.82 5.91
N PHE A 47 7.81 -7.34 6.39
CA PHE A 47 6.61 -7.61 5.59
C PHE A 47 5.61 -6.48 5.74
N VAL A 48 5.03 -6.07 4.63
CA VAL A 48 3.84 -5.21 4.61
C VAL A 48 2.89 -5.69 3.52
N ALA A 49 1.59 -5.70 3.84
CA ALA A 49 0.54 -5.90 2.87
C ALA A 49 -0.63 -4.96 3.13
N VAL A 50 -1.32 -4.59 2.07
CA VAL A 50 -2.56 -3.83 2.09
C VAL A 50 -3.63 -4.65 1.37
N ALA A 51 -4.63 -5.13 2.11
CA ALA A 51 -5.81 -5.76 1.57
C ALA A 51 -6.96 -4.75 1.51
N ARG A 52 -7.63 -4.66 0.36
CA ARG A 52 -8.72 -3.71 0.14
C ARG A 52 -10.04 -4.43 -0.04
N PHE A 53 -11.10 -3.87 0.54
CA PHE A 53 -12.47 -4.36 0.45
C PHE A 53 -13.44 -3.23 0.12
N GLU A 54 -14.61 -3.58 -0.38
CA GLU A 54 -15.69 -2.63 -0.63
C GLU A 54 -16.12 -1.90 0.66
N SER A 55 -16.13 -2.63 1.79
CA SER A 55 -16.48 -2.09 3.10
C SER A 55 -15.86 -2.91 4.25
N ALA A 56 -15.92 -2.38 5.47
CA ALA A 56 -15.51 -3.08 6.69
C ALA A 56 -16.29 -4.38 6.88
N GLU A 57 -17.61 -4.37 6.60
CA GLU A 57 -18.45 -5.56 6.72
C GLU A 57 -18.05 -6.66 5.72
N ALA A 58 -17.54 -6.29 4.53
CA ALA A 58 -17.02 -7.27 3.58
C ALA A 58 -15.73 -7.91 4.10
N ALA A 59 -14.84 -7.12 4.69
CA ALA A 59 -13.63 -7.60 5.34
C ALA A 59 -13.95 -8.53 6.51
N ASP A 60 -14.89 -8.14 7.37
CA ASP A 60 -15.34 -8.95 8.51
C ASP A 60 -15.97 -10.28 8.07
N ARG A 61 -16.82 -10.27 7.04
CA ARG A 61 -17.37 -11.52 6.50
C ARG A 61 -16.27 -12.45 5.99
N ASN A 62 -15.25 -11.90 5.33
CA ASN A 62 -14.12 -12.69 4.88
C ASN A 62 -13.33 -13.26 6.06
N ALA A 63 -13.04 -12.45 7.08
CA ALA A 63 -12.30 -12.89 8.27
C ALA A 63 -12.99 -14.01 9.05
N GLN A 64 -14.33 -14.02 9.06
CA GLN A 64 -15.15 -15.04 9.74
C GLN A 64 -15.27 -16.38 8.99
N ARG A 65 -14.75 -16.48 7.77
CA ARG A 65 -14.77 -17.73 7.00
C ARG A 65 -13.84 -18.76 7.63
N PRO A 66 -14.28 -20.01 7.86
CA PRO A 66 -13.44 -21.04 8.49
C PRO A 66 -12.16 -21.33 7.70
N GLU A 67 -12.22 -21.28 6.36
CA GLU A 67 -11.05 -21.45 5.49
C GLU A 67 -10.06 -20.30 5.62
N GLN A 68 -10.53 -19.06 5.80
CA GLN A 68 -9.69 -17.89 6.06
C GLN A 68 -8.95 -18.01 7.40
N THR A 69 -9.67 -18.46 8.44
CA THR A 69 -9.07 -18.69 9.76
C THR A 69 -7.96 -19.74 9.69
N ARG A 70 -8.21 -20.88 9.06
CA ARG A 70 -7.20 -21.95 8.91
C ARG A 70 -5.98 -21.47 8.12
N TRP A 71 -6.21 -20.76 7.01
CA TRP A 71 -5.14 -20.20 6.21
C TRP A 71 -4.28 -19.24 7.04
N TRP A 72 -4.91 -18.37 7.83
CA TRP A 72 -4.19 -17.43 8.68
C TRP A 72 -3.41 -18.13 9.80
N GLU A 73 -3.97 -19.14 10.45
CA GLU A 73 -3.28 -19.94 11.47
C GLU A 73 -2.01 -20.63 10.95
N GLU A 74 -2.00 -21.00 9.68
CA GLU A 74 -0.82 -21.56 9.01
C GLU A 74 0.17 -20.45 8.64
N THR A 75 -0.32 -19.38 8.02
CA THR A 75 0.49 -18.28 7.49
C THR A 75 1.19 -17.50 8.60
N GLN A 76 0.54 -17.26 9.73
CA GLN A 76 1.15 -16.53 10.84
C GLN A 76 2.43 -17.20 11.39
N ARG A 77 2.61 -18.50 11.18
CA ARG A 77 3.82 -19.23 11.62
C ARG A 77 5.06 -18.91 10.77
N LEU A 78 4.87 -18.26 9.63
CA LEU A 78 5.94 -17.79 8.75
C LEU A 78 6.52 -16.44 9.21
N PHE A 79 5.93 -15.84 10.22
CA PHE A 79 6.40 -14.56 10.76
C PHE A 79 7.30 -14.77 11.99
N ASP A 80 8.30 -13.92 12.09
CA ASP A 80 9.22 -13.82 13.21
C ASP A 80 8.67 -12.80 14.23
N GLY A 81 7.76 -13.25 15.09
CA GLY A 81 7.16 -12.41 16.13
C GLY A 81 5.73 -11.96 15.82
N GLU A 82 5.37 -10.80 16.33
CA GLU A 82 4.01 -10.27 16.26
C GLU A 82 3.68 -9.73 14.86
N VAL A 83 2.45 -9.96 14.42
CA VAL A 83 1.86 -9.35 13.23
C VAL A 83 0.83 -8.32 13.67
N THR A 84 0.93 -7.12 13.15
CA THR A 84 0.01 -6.01 13.44
C THR A 84 -0.97 -5.80 12.29
N PHE A 85 -2.17 -5.38 12.63
CA PHE A 85 -3.24 -5.06 11.70
C PHE A 85 -3.73 -3.64 11.99
N ARG A 86 -3.87 -2.84 10.93
CA ARG A 86 -4.42 -1.49 11.04
C ARG A 86 -5.49 -1.31 9.98
N ASP A 87 -6.69 -1.09 10.44
CA ASP A 87 -7.88 -0.92 9.62
C ASP A 87 -8.15 0.56 9.36
N SER A 88 -8.70 0.86 8.17
CA SER A 88 -9.12 2.21 7.83
C SER A 88 -10.21 2.23 6.76
N GLU A 89 -11.16 3.15 6.90
CA GLU A 89 -12.13 3.51 5.85
C GLU A 89 -11.72 4.77 5.09
N ASP A 90 -10.68 5.47 5.56
CA ASP A 90 -10.10 6.63 4.90
C ASP A 90 -9.11 6.18 3.81
N VAL A 91 -9.64 5.75 2.68
CA VAL A 91 -8.87 5.17 1.58
C VAL A 91 -9.15 5.93 0.29
N THR A 92 -8.09 6.39 -0.35
CA THR A 92 -8.10 7.00 -1.68
C THR A 92 -7.25 6.17 -2.64
N VAL A 93 -7.79 5.90 -3.82
CA VAL A 93 -7.09 5.18 -4.89
C VAL A 93 -6.97 6.09 -6.10
N ASP A 94 -5.76 6.25 -6.61
CA ASP A 94 -5.47 6.96 -7.85
C ASP A 94 -4.82 5.99 -8.84
N ILE A 95 -5.40 5.87 -10.03
CA ILE A 95 -4.95 4.96 -11.08
C ILE A 95 -4.55 5.79 -12.30
N GLN A 96 -3.29 5.65 -12.73
CA GLN A 96 -2.73 6.33 -13.88
C GLN A 96 -2.34 5.36 -15.00
N GLY A 97 -2.14 4.09 -14.68
CA GLY A 97 -1.78 3.02 -15.60
C GLY A 97 -2.34 1.67 -15.16
N GLU A 98 -1.53 0.63 -15.22
CA GLU A 98 -1.89 -0.74 -14.82
C GLU A 98 -1.10 -1.16 -13.56
N PRO A 99 -1.60 -0.86 -12.33
CA PRO A 99 -0.88 -1.18 -11.08
C PRO A 99 -0.54 -2.68 -10.92
N ASP A 100 -1.36 -3.56 -11.48
CA ASP A 100 -1.12 -5.02 -11.45
C ASP A 100 0.14 -5.44 -12.24
N ARG A 101 0.71 -4.53 -13.03
CA ARG A 101 1.95 -4.74 -13.80
C ARG A 101 3.16 -4.02 -13.18
N ALA A 102 3.03 -3.50 -11.97
CA ALA A 102 4.14 -2.82 -11.31
C ALA A 102 5.35 -3.77 -11.12
N GLY A 103 6.51 -3.34 -11.56
CA GLY A 103 7.77 -4.02 -11.32
C GLY A 103 8.41 -3.64 -9.98
N PHE A 104 7.93 -2.58 -9.37
CA PHE A 104 8.37 -2.09 -8.06
C PHE A 104 7.22 -1.41 -7.34
N VAL A 105 7.11 -1.65 -6.04
CA VAL A 105 6.16 -0.95 -5.17
C VAL A 105 6.91 -0.37 -3.98
N GLN A 106 6.62 0.87 -3.65
CA GLN A 106 7.11 1.48 -2.43
C GLN A 106 5.95 1.76 -1.50
N VAL A 107 6.04 1.26 -0.27
CA VAL A 107 5.10 1.62 0.79
C VAL A 107 5.78 2.66 1.67
N MET A 108 5.11 3.80 1.82
CA MET A 108 5.57 4.91 2.64
C MET A 108 4.65 5.04 3.84
N GLN A 109 5.23 5.30 5.00
CA GLN A 109 4.47 5.52 6.23
C GLN A 109 5.02 6.72 6.98
N GLY A 110 4.12 7.52 7.53
CA GLY A 110 4.50 8.71 8.25
C GLY A 110 3.35 9.29 9.05
N ARG A 111 3.56 10.50 9.54
CA ARG A 111 2.54 11.25 10.28
C ARG A 111 2.56 12.71 9.86
N VAL A 112 1.38 13.33 9.86
CA VAL A 112 1.18 14.76 9.63
C VAL A 112 0.44 15.40 10.80
N THR A 113 0.66 16.70 11.01
CA THR A 113 -0.01 17.48 12.05
C THR A 113 -1.46 17.81 11.70
N ASP A 114 -1.78 17.90 10.41
CA ASP A 114 -3.10 18.28 9.89
C ASP A 114 -3.45 17.43 8.66
N PRO A 115 -4.14 16.28 8.85
CA PRO A 115 -4.51 15.38 7.76
C PRO A 115 -5.44 16.01 6.71
N ASP A 116 -6.37 16.87 7.14
CA ASP A 116 -7.31 17.52 6.23
C ASP A 116 -6.58 18.52 5.32
N ARG A 117 -5.64 19.27 5.89
CA ARG A 117 -4.79 20.17 5.12
C ARG A 117 -3.89 19.41 4.15
N ALA A 118 -3.33 18.30 4.59
CA ALA A 118 -2.51 17.42 3.75
C ALA A 118 -3.31 16.92 2.53
N LYS A 119 -4.54 16.44 2.73
CA LYS A 119 -5.44 16.03 1.64
C LYS A 119 -5.76 17.18 0.68
N GLN A 120 -6.05 18.37 1.20
CA GLN A 120 -6.30 19.55 0.37
C GLN A 120 -5.10 19.91 -0.51
N LEU A 121 -3.87 19.83 0.02
CA LEU A 121 -2.65 20.09 -0.74
C LEU A 121 -2.45 19.08 -1.86
N MET A 122 -2.68 17.79 -1.59
CA MET A 122 -2.62 16.75 -2.62
C MET A 122 -3.64 16.97 -3.74
N GLN A 123 -4.86 17.38 -3.40
CA GLN A 123 -5.93 17.67 -4.37
C GLN A 123 -5.65 18.93 -5.23
N GLN A 124 -4.76 19.82 -4.79
CA GLN A 124 -4.34 21.00 -5.57
C GLN A 124 -3.35 20.64 -6.67
N ILE A 125 -2.72 19.47 -6.62
CA ILE A 125 -1.80 19.01 -7.66
C ILE A 125 -2.65 18.45 -8.81
N PRO A 126 -2.59 19.02 -10.02
CA PRO A 126 -3.35 18.50 -11.16
C PRO A 126 -2.87 17.08 -11.51
N ALA A 127 -3.82 16.18 -11.75
CA ALA A 127 -3.50 14.78 -12.06
C ALA A 127 -2.65 14.63 -13.34
N ASP A 128 -2.91 15.46 -14.35
CA ASP A 128 -2.16 15.48 -15.60
C ASP A 128 -0.72 16.02 -15.41
N ALA A 129 -0.52 16.98 -14.51
CA ALA A 129 0.80 17.47 -14.13
C ALA A 129 1.60 16.38 -13.40
N MET A 130 0.96 15.63 -12.48
CA MET A 130 1.60 14.51 -11.80
C MET A 130 1.96 13.40 -12.78
N ALA A 131 1.04 12.98 -13.64
CA ALA A 131 1.28 11.95 -14.65
C ALA A 131 2.40 12.33 -15.64
N SER A 132 2.49 13.61 -16.02
CA SER A 132 3.56 14.11 -16.90
C SER A 132 4.91 14.16 -16.18
N PHE A 133 4.92 14.53 -14.89
CA PHE A 133 6.13 14.62 -14.08
C PHE A 133 6.68 13.24 -13.70
N ARG A 134 5.78 12.31 -13.33
CA ARG A 134 6.09 10.94 -12.89
C ARG A 134 5.39 9.89 -13.76
N PRO A 135 5.77 9.75 -15.04
CA PRO A 135 5.18 8.76 -15.94
C PRO A 135 5.52 7.30 -15.54
N ASP A 136 6.47 7.12 -14.65
CA ASP A 136 6.84 5.87 -14.01
C ASP A 136 5.83 5.40 -12.95
N VAL A 137 4.94 6.29 -12.46
CA VAL A 137 3.90 5.96 -11.49
C VAL A 137 2.68 5.40 -12.20
N LEU A 138 2.30 4.17 -11.86
CA LEU A 138 1.12 3.47 -12.41
C LEU A 138 -0.13 3.72 -11.58
N GLY A 139 0.01 4.15 -10.35
CA GLY A 139 -1.06 4.48 -9.43
C GLY A 139 -0.60 4.52 -7.99
N SER A 140 -1.53 4.85 -7.10
CA SER A 140 -1.29 4.85 -5.66
C SER A 140 -2.53 4.50 -4.86
N VAL A 141 -2.31 4.04 -3.63
CA VAL A 141 -3.34 3.86 -2.60
C VAL A 141 -2.87 4.63 -1.37
N SER A 142 -3.66 5.62 -0.95
CA SER A 142 -3.41 6.42 0.25
C SER A 142 -4.42 6.02 1.34
N ILE A 143 -3.93 5.78 2.54
CA ILE A 143 -4.71 5.31 3.70
C ILE A 143 -4.41 6.24 4.87
N GLY A 144 -5.43 6.94 5.34
CA GLY A 144 -5.36 7.73 6.57
C GLY A 144 -5.61 6.84 7.78
N HIS A 145 -4.89 7.10 8.88
CA HIS A 145 -5.07 6.44 10.16
C HIS A 145 -5.30 7.46 11.27
N ASP A 146 -5.59 6.99 12.46
CA ASP A 146 -5.74 7.84 13.64
C ASP A 146 -4.47 8.66 13.93
N ASN A 147 -4.63 9.77 14.64
CA ASN A 147 -3.53 10.65 15.07
C ASN A 147 -2.67 11.24 13.95
N GLY A 148 -3.23 11.35 12.73
CA GLY A 148 -2.53 11.91 11.57
C GLY A 148 -1.50 10.98 10.94
N GLU A 149 -1.46 9.72 11.33
CA GLU A 149 -0.64 8.70 10.67
C GLU A 149 -1.23 8.33 9.31
N TRP A 150 -0.37 7.93 8.40
CA TRP A 150 -0.78 7.54 7.05
C TRP A 150 0.11 6.43 6.49
N THR A 151 -0.47 5.67 5.56
CA THR A 151 0.24 4.71 4.72
C THR A 151 -0.06 5.04 3.26
N GLN A 152 0.96 5.09 2.42
CA GLN A 152 0.81 5.25 0.98
C GLN A 152 1.53 4.11 0.26
N VAL A 153 0.84 3.48 -0.67
CA VAL A 153 1.38 2.47 -1.58
C VAL A 153 1.50 3.12 -2.95
N ILE A 154 2.69 3.14 -3.53
CA ILE A 154 2.93 3.69 -4.86
C ILE A 154 3.43 2.57 -5.77
N TYR A 155 2.80 2.44 -6.92
CA TYR A 155 3.10 1.44 -7.94
C TYR A 155 3.95 2.06 -9.03
N PHE A 156 5.11 1.47 -9.31
CA PHE A 156 6.04 1.95 -10.33
C PHE A 156 6.29 0.91 -11.41
N THR A 157 6.58 1.38 -12.61
CA THR A 157 7.00 0.54 -13.73
C THR A 157 8.24 -0.29 -13.39
N SER A 158 9.23 0.34 -12.73
CA SER A 158 10.44 -0.32 -12.24
C SER A 158 11.11 0.46 -11.11
N GLU A 159 11.98 -0.18 -10.33
CA GLU A 159 12.78 0.51 -9.30
C GLU A 159 13.72 1.56 -9.94
N ALA A 160 14.33 1.26 -11.06
CA ALA A 160 15.26 2.16 -11.73
C ALA A 160 14.60 3.48 -12.12
N GLU A 161 13.40 3.41 -12.72
CA GLU A 161 12.62 4.60 -13.11
C GLU A 161 12.09 5.36 -11.89
N ALA A 162 11.67 4.65 -10.83
CA ALA A 162 11.28 5.26 -9.56
C ALA A 162 12.42 6.10 -8.97
N ARG A 163 13.64 5.53 -8.90
CA ARG A 163 14.83 6.23 -8.39
C ARG A 163 15.29 7.38 -9.28
N GLU A 164 15.09 7.29 -10.60
CA GLU A 164 15.30 8.42 -11.50
C GLU A 164 14.28 9.53 -11.25
N GLY A 165 13.00 9.15 -11.11
CA GLY A 165 11.91 10.10 -10.83
C GLY A 165 12.08 10.85 -9.52
N GLU A 166 12.56 10.18 -8.46
CA GLU A 166 12.83 10.79 -7.13
C GLU A 166 13.90 11.90 -7.17
N ARG A 167 14.79 11.87 -8.17
CA ARG A 167 15.86 12.87 -8.33
C ARG A 167 15.45 14.09 -9.15
N LYS A 168 14.26 14.06 -9.77
CA LYS A 168 13.76 15.16 -10.58
C LYS A 168 13.30 16.31 -9.70
N ASP A 169 13.64 17.53 -10.07
CA ASP A 169 13.07 18.70 -9.44
C ASP A 169 11.58 18.82 -9.75
N ALA A 170 10.77 19.00 -8.73
CA ALA A 170 9.33 19.19 -8.91
C ALA A 170 9.03 20.43 -9.76
N PRO A 171 8.07 20.35 -10.68
CA PRO A 171 7.60 21.50 -11.44
C PRO A 171 7.16 22.65 -10.51
N PRO A 172 7.28 23.92 -10.94
CA PRO A 172 6.95 25.07 -10.09
C PRO A 172 5.53 25.03 -9.51
N GLU A 173 4.56 24.55 -10.28
CA GLU A 173 3.16 24.41 -9.89
C GLU A 173 2.93 23.38 -8.76
N MET A 174 3.82 22.39 -8.62
CA MET A 174 3.75 21.38 -7.59
C MET A 174 4.60 21.72 -6.36
N ARG A 175 5.67 22.49 -6.57
CA ARG A 175 6.68 22.78 -5.53
C ARG A 175 6.08 23.42 -4.29
N ALA A 176 5.19 24.40 -4.45
CA ALA A 176 4.55 25.07 -3.32
C ALA A 176 3.71 24.10 -2.47
N ALA A 177 2.95 23.22 -3.09
CA ALA A 177 2.16 22.21 -2.37
C ALA A 177 3.06 21.20 -1.65
N MET A 178 4.17 20.76 -2.28
CA MET A 178 5.14 19.86 -1.68
C MET A 178 5.89 20.49 -0.49
N GLU A 179 6.26 21.79 -0.59
CA GLU A 179 6.88 22.53 0.52
C GLU A 179 5.93 22.67 1.71
N GLU A 180 4.65 23.01 1.45
CA GLU A 180 3.64 23.07 2.52
C GLU A 180 3.37 21.69 3.12
N MET A 181 3.33 20.64 2.31
CA MET A 181 3.22 19.26 2.81
C MET A 181 4.38 18.89 3.74
N GLY A 182 5.61 19.27 3.38
CA GLY A 182 6.79 19.06 4.20
C GLY A 182 6.69 19.70 5.59
N LYS A 183 6.03 20.87 5.71
CA LYS A 183 5.82 21.56 6.99
C LYS A 183 4.81 20.83 7.89
N LEU A 184 3.90 20.04 7.31
CA LEU A 184 2.93 19.24 8.05
C LEU A 184 3.53 17.91 8.56
N SER A 185 4.64 17.47 7.98
CA SER A 185 5.26 16.17 8.31
C SER A 185 5.83 16.18 9.74
N VAL A 186 5.64 15.08 10.46
CA VAL A 186 6.12 14.85 11.82
C VAL A 186 7.09 13.67 11.84
N GLY A 187 8.35 13.94 12.19
CA GLY A 187 9.38 12.91 12.20
C GLY A 187 9.83 12.50 10.80
N GLU A 188 10.39 11.31 10.72
CA GLU A 188 10.86 10.74 9.45
C GLU A 188 9.78 9.89 8.80
N THR A 189 9.76 9.87 7.48
CA THR A 189 8.94 8.93 6.70
C THR A 189 9.68 7.61 6.61
N ASP A 190 9.01 6.52 6.93
CA ASP A 190 9.52 5.16 6.73
C ASP A 190 9.21 4.70 5.30
N PHE A 191 10.19 4.08 4.65
CA PHE A 191 10.09 3.57 3.29
C PHE A 191 10.31 2.06 3.29
N LEU A 192 9.35 1.33 2.72
CA LEU A 192 9.43 -0.11 2.52
C LEU A 192 9.46 -0.39 1.02
N ASP A 193 10.62 -0.74 0.53
CA ASP A 193 10.84 -1.06 -0.89
C ASP A 193 10.50 -2.52 -1.17
N LEU A 194 9.49 -2.74 -1.98
CA LEU A 194 9.05 -4.07 -2.40
C LEU A 194 9.57 -4.32 -3.83
N ARG A 195 10.77 -4.89 -3.94
CA ARG A 195 11.42 -5.21 -5.24
C ARG A 195 10.79 -6.39 -5.94
N GLN A 196 10.10 -7.22 -5.19
CA GLN A 196 9.32 -8.34 -5.70
C GLN A 196 7.90 -8.27 -5.14
N PRO A 197 7.10 -7.27 -5.57
CA PRO A 197 5.77 -7.10 -5.03
C PRO A 197 4.87 -8.30 -5.31
N MET A 198 3.96 -8.57 -4.39
CA MET A 198 2.86 -9.52 -4.53
C MET A 198 1.61 -8.69 -4.87
N LEU A 199 1.19 -8.75 -6.13
CA LEU A 199 0.06 -7.99 -6.65
C LEU A 199 -1.07 -8.96 -6.95
N GLN A 200 -2.21 -8.76 -6.31
CA GLN A 200 -3.33 -9.68 -6.38
C GLN A 200 -4.62 -8.87 -6.60
N SER A 201 -5.34 -9.20 -7.67
CA SER A 201 -6.59 -8.55 -8.05
C SER A 201 -7.68 -9.58 -8.30
N PRO A 202 -8.96 -9.22 -8.09
CA PRO A 202 -10.08 -10.05 -8.51
C PRO A 202 -10.01 -10.36 -10.01
N SER A 203 -10.29 -11.60 -10.38
CA SER A 203 -10.38 -12.07 -11.77
C SER A 203 -11.70 -11.68 -12.43
#